data_acc277308f056645bb951f75d52bdd5b
#
_entry.id   acc277308f056645bb951f75d52bdd5b
#
_cell.length_a   1.000
_cell.length_b   1.000
_cell.length_c   1.000
_cell.angle_alpha   90.00
_cell.angle_beta   90.00
_cell.angle_gamma   90.00
#
_symmetry.space_group_name_H-M   'P 1'
#
loop_
_entity.id
_entity.type
_entity.pdbx_description
1 polymer ?
#
loop_
_entity_poly.entity_id
_entity_poly.type
_entity_poly.pdbx_seq_one_letter_code
_entity_poly.pdbx_strand_id
1 'polypeptide(L)'
;MTTIKINEQIAFLRKQKGLTQEELAGAPGVTNQAVSKWESAQCCPDIQLLPDIAKLFDVSVDELLGYKKTDGLGDICLKIKDYFSALPEKASFESAYRLAALLHEAASKDGYKNRVPWKEKDYSVDEVSSWGLSVCSEPEGSTGRKNNSIFFALGNGHIPPNGAQMRDLKITMEQFSNLNVLKVLYALYGLTLSDFDLYVTADEIASAAHLKVEDVETAIRDFPLTVKEEDGVFKYRLEGSFSHIPPLLSFFYKL
;
A
#
# COMPACT_ATOMS: atom_id res chain seq x y z
N MET A 1 -4.90 -11.16 35.77
CA MET A 1 -6.16 -11.64 35.19
C MET A 1 -6.19 -11.22 33.73
N THR A 2 -6.38 -12.14 32.80
CA THR A 2 -6.50 -11.83 31.37
C THR A 2 -7.87 -11.21 31.16
N THR A 3 -7.94 -9.94 30.79
CA THR A 3 -9.21 -9.29 30.48
C THR A 3 -9.61 -9.69 29.06
N ILE A 4 -10.72 -10.41 28.91
CA ILE A 4 -11.25 -10.79 27.60
C ILE A 4 -11.87 -9.55 26.97
N LYS A 5 -11.35 -9.12 25.83
CA LYS A 5 -11.81 -7.94 25.09
C LYS A 5 -12.55 -8.37 23.80
N ILE A 6 -13.53 -9.22 23.93
CA ILE A 6 -14.29 -9.79 22.80
C ILE A 6 -14.94 -8.72 21.92
N ASN A 7 -15.38 -7.61 22.51
CA ASN A 7 -15.95 -6.47 21.80
C ASN A 7 -14.98 -5.86 20.79
N GLU A 8 -13.72 -5.66 21.21
CA GLU A 8 -12.69 -5.11 20.34
C GLU A 8 -12.29 -6.10 19.25
N GLN A 9 -12.21 -7.38 19.59
CA GLN A 9 -11.87 -8.44 18.65
C GLN A 9 -12.95 -8.60 17.55
N ILE A 10 -14.22 -8.60 17.91
CA ILE A 10 -15.32 -8.66 16.94
C ILE A 10 -15.29 -7.45 16.01
N ALA A 11 -15.14 -6.24 16.55
CA ALA A 11 -15.08 -5.02 15.74
C ALA A 11 -13.86 -5.01 14.80
N PHE A 12 -12.72 -5.52 15.26
CA PHE A 12 -11.51 -5.63 14.47
C PHE A 12 -11.68 -6.62 13.31
N LEU A 13 -12.11 -7.85 13.59
CA LEU A 13 -12.28 -8.90 12.59
C LEU A 13 -13.33 -8.52 11.54
N ARG A 14 -14.43 -7.90 11.97
CA ARG A 14 -15.47 -7.40 11.06
C ARG A 14 -14.90 -6.37 10.08
N LYS A 15 -14.18 -5.38 10.60
CA LYS A 15 -13.55 -4.34 9.76
C LYS A 15 -12.49 -4.91 8.82
N GLN A 16 -11.71 -5.87 9.30
CA GLN A 16 -10.70 -6.56 8.49
C GLN A 16 -11.32 -7.29 7.30
N LYS A 17 -12.51 -7.89 7.50
CA LYS A 17 -13.29 -8.52 6.41
C LYS A 17 -14.13 -7.54 5.59
N GLY A 18 -14.11 -6.26 5.91
CA GLY A 18 -14.89 -5.24 5.20
C GLY A 18 -16.41 -5.33 5.41
N LEU A 19 -16.86 -6.06 6.45
CA LEU A 19 -18.28 -6.29 6.72
C LEU A 19 -18.92 -5.12 7.47
N THR A 20 -20.18 -4.83 7.16
CA THR A 20 -21.04 -3.97 7.97
C THR A 20 -21.52 -4.71 9.22
N GLN A 21 -22.04 -3.99 10.21
CA GLN A 21 -22.67 -4.62 11.39
C GLN A 21 -23.90 -5.46 11.03
N GLU A 22 -24.62 -5.09 9.97
CA GLU A 22 -25.78 -5.79 9.47
C GLU A 22 -25.39 -7.12 8.81
N GLU A 23 -24.33 -7.14 8.02
CA GLU A 23 -23.78 -8.35 7.40
C GLU A 23 -23.23 -9.32 8.46
N LEU A 24 -22.56 -8.81 9.49
CA LEU A 24 -22.12 -9.63 10.62
C LEU A 24 -23.33 -10.23 11.37
N ALA A 25 -24.41 -9.48 11.55
CA ALA A 25 -25.59 -9.94 12.26
C ALA A 25 -26.31 -11.11 11.55
N GLY A 26 -26.19 -11.17 10.23
CA GLY A 26 -26.83 -12.21 9.42
C GLY A 26 -26.33 -13.63 9.70
N ALA A 27 -25.05 -13.83 9.97
CA ALA A 27 -24.46 -15.16 10.18
C ALA A 27 -24.93 -15.82 11.49
N PRO A 28 -24.86 -15.16 12.67
CA PRO A 28 -25.41 -15.72 13.92
C PRO A 28 -26.93 -15.54 14.08
N GLY A 29 -27.62 -14.95 13.08
CA GLY A 29 -29.08 -14.78 13.12
C GLY A 29 -29.55 -13.75 14.15
N VAL A 30 -28.78 -12.70 14.40
CA VAL A 30 -29.10 -11.64 15.37
C VAL A 30 -29.45 -10.32 14.69
N THR A 31 -29.83 -9.32 15.48
CA THR A 31 -30.09 -7.98 14.94
C THR A 31 -28.80 -7.15 14.86
N ASN A 32 -28.75 -6.17 13.94
CA ASN A 32 -27.69 -5.17 13.88
C ASN A 32 -27.49 -4.46 15.24
N GLN A 33 -28.57 -4.17 15.98
CA GLN A 33 -28.49 -3.57 17.31
C GLN A 33 -27.75 -4.46 18.33
N ALA A 34 -27.87 -5.78 18.22
CA ALA A 34 -27.11 -6.70 19.07
C ALA A 34 -25.60 -6.59 18.78
N VAL A 35 -25.22 -6.61 17.51
CA VAL A 35 -23.82 -6.44 17.09
C VAL A 35 -23.26 -5.09 17.57
N SER A 36 -24.02 -4.01 17.40
CA SER A 36 -23.63 -2.68 17.88
C SER A 36 -23.38 -2.65 19.39
N LYS A 37 -24.23 -3.33 20.18
CA LYS A 37 -24.05 -3.47 21.64
C LYS A 37 -22.83 -4.31 22.01
N TRP A 38 -22.52 -5.35 21.23
CA TRP A 38 -21.31 -6.14 21.44
C TRP A 38 -20.05 -5.29 21.22
N GLU A 39 -19.98 -4.59 20.07
CA GLU A 39 -18.83 -3.76 19.73
C GLU A 39 -18.63 -2.57 20.67
N SER A 40 -19.73 -2.04 21.24
CA SER A 40 -19.67 -0.94 22.23
C SER A 40 -19.49 -1.43 23.69
N ALA A 41 -19.23 -2.71 23.90
CA ALA A 41 -19.05 -3.33 25.21
C ALA A 41 -20.28 -3.19 26.16
N GLN A 42 -21.48 -2.96 25.63
CA GLN A 42 -22.71 -2.91 26.43
C GLN A 42 -23.20 -4.30 26.82
N CYS A 43 -22.93 -5.31 26.02
CA CYS A 43 -23.14 -6.72 26.34
C CYS A 43 -22.17 -7.59 25.52
N CYS A 44 -22.04 -8.85 25.94
CA CYS A 44 -21.30 -9.86 25.17
C CYS A 44 -22.25 -10.69 24.30
N PRO A 45 -21.76 -11.28 23.21
CA PRO A 45 -22.51 -12.34 22.51
C PRO A 45 -22.83 -13.51 23.44
N ASP A 46 -23.93 -14.18 23.18
CA ASP A 46 -24.21 -15.46 23.82
C ASP A 46 -23.13 -16.48 23.44
N ILE A 47 -22.72 -17.30 24.39
CA ILE A 47 -21.67 -18.30 24.19
C ILE A 47 -22.03 -19.28 23.05
N GLN A 48 -23.33 -19.53 22.83
CA GLN A 48 -23.82 -20.40 21.77
C GLN A 48 -23.63 -19.80 20.38
N LEU A 49 -23.48 -18.47 20.25
CA LEU A 49 -23.24 -17.77 18.98
C LEU A 49 -21.76 -17.69 18.63
N LEU A 50 -20.85 -17.92 19.58
CA LEU A 50 -19.42 -17.78 19.35
C LEU A 50 -18.87 -18.68 18.23
N PRO A 51 -19.35 -19.96 18.08
CA PRO A 51 -18.90 -20.79 16.97
C PRO A 51 -19.28 -20.25 15.59
N ASP A 52 -20.47 -19.68 15.43
CA ASP A 52 -20.94 -19.13 14.16
C ASP A 52 -20.20 -17.83 13.82
N ILE A 53 -19.94 -16.98 14.81
CA ILE A 53 -19.15 -15.77 14.65
C ILE A 53 -17.69 -16.13 14.30
N ALA A 54 -17.10 -17.11 14.98
CA ALA A 54 -15.74 -17.58 14.71
C ALA A 54 -15.62 -18.16 13.30
N LYS A 55 -16.60 -18.96 12.87
CA LYS A 55 -16.69 -19.51 11.51
C LYS A 55 -16.82 -18.42 10.45
N LEU A 56 -17.64 -17.39 10.69
CA LEU A 56 -17.75 -16.24 9.77
C LEU A 56 -16.41 -15.53 9.57
N PHE A 57 -15.64 -15.39 10.64
CA PHE A 57 -14.34 -14.74 10.60
C PHE A 57 -13.19 -15.67 10.17
N ASP A 58 -13.43 -16.97 10.05
CA ASP A 58 -12.41 -17.99 9.78
C ASP A 58 -11.31 -18.04 10.85
N VAL A 59 -11.75 -17.97 12.12
CA VAL A 59 -10.89 -18.03 13.30
C VAL A 59 -11.42 -19.09 14.28
N SER A 60 -10.61 -19.52 15.24
CA SER A 60 -11.10 -20.37 16.34
C SER A 60 -11.87 -19.53 17.36
N VAL A 61 -12.70 -20.18 18.19
CA VAL A 61 -13.40 -19.51 19.31
C VAL A 61 -12.38 -18.93 20.31
N ASP A 62 -11.28 -19.62 20.54
CA ASP A 62 -10.20 -19.12 21.41
C ASP A 62 -9.58 -17.84 20.85
N GLU A 63 -9.40 -17.74 19.53
CA GLU A 63 -8.93 -16.53 18.85
C GLU A 63 -9.97 -15.41 18.95
N LEU A 64 -11.24 -15.74 18.78
CA LEU A 64 -12.33 -14.78 18.93
C LEU A 64 -12.41 -14.22 20.36
N LEU A 65 -12.12 -15.05 21.36
CA LEU A 65 -12.03 -14.66 22.77
C LEU A 65 -10.69 -13.96 23.12
N GLY A 66 -9.74 -13.91 22.19
CA GLY A 66 -8.39 -13.40 22.44
C GLY A 66 -7.54 -14.29 23.36
N TYR A 67 -7.94 -15.56 23.55
CA TYR A 67 -7.24 -16.49 24.42
C TYR A 67 -6.11 -17.25 23.71
N LYS A 68 -6.32 -17.59 22.44
CA LYS A 68 -5.26 -18.16 21.61
C LYS A 68 -4.47 -17.04 20.99
N LYS A 69 -3.15 -17.10 21.04
CA LYS A 69 -2.33 -16.21 20.22
C LYS A 69 -2.76 -16.42 18.76
N THR A 70 -3.51 -15.46 18.21
CA THR A 70 -3.50 -15.26 16.77
C THR A 70 -2.04 -15.27 16.35
N ASP A 71 -1.73 -15.59 15.11
CA ASP A 71 -0.36 -15.55 14.54
C ASP A 71 0.34 -14.19 14.69
N GLY A 72 0.38 -13.69 15.89
CA GLY A 72 1.14 -12.55 16.40
C GLY A 72 0.63 -11.18 15.95
N LEU A 73 0.09 -11.04 14.73
CA LEU A 73 -0.23 -9.72 14.17
C LEU A 73 -1.45 -9.07 14.84
N GLY A 74 -2.51 -9.83 15.12
CA GLY A 74 -3.70 -9.30 15.79
C GLY A 74 -3.41 -8.78 17.20
N ASP A 75 -2.62 -9.53 17.98
CA ASP A 75 -2.18 -9.14 19.33
C ASP A 75 -1.26 -7.90 19.27
N ILE A 76 -0.39 -7.81 18.27
CA ILE A 76 0.45 -6.64 18.04
C ILE A 76 -0.40 -5.41 17.72
N CYS A 77 -1.41 -5.55 16.84
CA CYS A 77 -2.30 -4.44 16.48
C CYS A 77 -3.08 -3.90 17.69
N LEU A 78 -3.57 -4.80 18.56
CA LEU A 78 -4.26 -4.38 19.78
C LEU A 78 -3.33 -3.65 20.75
N LYS A 79 -2.11 -4.16 20.97
CA LYS A 79 -1.10 -3.48 21.80
C LYS A 79 -0.67 -2.13 21.25
N ILE A 80 -0.54 -2.01 19.93
CA ILE A 80 -0.25 -0.74 19.26
C ILE A 80 -1.40 0.25 19.51
N LYS A 81 -2.66 -0.18 19.36
CA LYS A 81 -3.83 0.66 19.62
C LYS A 81 -3.89 1.14 21.07
N ASP A 82 -3.67 0.22 22.03
CA ASP A 82 -3.64 0.56 23.46
C ASP A 82 -2.51 1.55 23.77
N TYR A 83 -1.33 1.37 23.18
CA TYR A 83 -0.21 2.29 23.31
C TYR A 83 -0.55 3.70 22.82
N PHE A 84 -1.15 3.83 21.62
CA PHE A 84 -1.51 5.12 21.07
C PHE A 84 -2.64 5.81 21.82
N SER A 85 -3.59 5.05 22.36
CA SER A 85 -4.70 5.62 23.13
C SER A 85 -4.26 6.28 24.44
N ALA A 86 -3.09 5.90 24.97
CA ALA A 86 -2.52 6.46 26.18
C ALA A 86 -1.61 7.68 25.96
N LEU A 87 -1.29 8.02 24.68
CA LEU A 87 -0.37 9.09 24.34
C LEU A 87 -1.08 10.43 24.14
N PRO A 88 -0.44 11.57 24.51
CA PRO A 88 -0.85 12.89 24.04
C PRO A 88 -0.77 12.97 22.51
N GLU A 89 -1.63 13.78 21.88
CA GLU A 89 -1.78 13.87 20.43
C GLU A 89 -0.45 14.06 19.67
N LYS A 90 0.37 15.03 20.08
CA LYS A 90 1.68 15.27 19.45
C LYS A 90 2.60 14.06 19.52
N ALA A 91 2.72 13.44 20.70
CA ALA A 91 3.55 12.24 20.88
C ALA A 91 3.01 11.04 20.13
N SER A 92 1.69 10.95 19.96
CA SER A 92 1.01 9.92 19.16
C SER A 92 1.45 10.01 17.69
N PHE A 93 1.40 11.18 17.07
CA PHE A 93 1.86 11.35 15.67
C PHE A 93 3.35 11.04 15.50
N GLU A 94 4.21 11.57 16.36
CA GLU A 94 5.65 11.29 16.32
C GLU A 94 5.93 9.77 16.42
N SER A 95 5.24 9.09 17.34
CA SER A 95 5.36 7.64 17.51
C SER A 95 4.82 6.86 16.31
N ALA A 96 3.72 7.31 15.69
CA ALA A 96 3.14 6.67 14.51
C ALA A 96 4.11 6.66 13.32
N TYR A 97 4.75 7.78 13.02
CA TYR A 97 5.73 7.85 11.94
C TYR A 97 6.98 7.01 12.22
N ARG A 98 7.48 7.01 13.46
CA ARG A 98 8.60 6.15 13.87
C ARG A 98 8.25 4.67 13.75
N LEU A 99 7.03 4.28 14.13
CA LEU A 99 6.56 2.90 14.03
C LEU A 99 6.38 2.49 12.57
N ALA A 100 5.85 3.36 11.72
CA ALA A 100 5.73 3.12 10.29
C ALA A 100 7.10 2.88 9.63
N ALA A 101 8.09 3.70 9.96
CA ALA A 101 9.47 3.51 9.51
C ALA A 101 10.05 2.17 9.95
N LEU A 102 9.89 1.82 11.23
CA LEU A 102 10.35 0.55 11.79
C LEU A 102 9.68 -0.65 11.12
N LEU A 103 8.36 -0.61 10.91
CA LEU A 103 7.63 -1.70 10.27
C LEU A 103 8.11 -1.93 8.83
N HIS A 104 8.38 -0.85 8.12
CA HIS A 104 8.87 -0.93 6.77
C HIS A 104 10.30 -1.48 6.72
N GLU A 105 11.19 -1.03 7.61
CA GLU A 105 12.55 -1.56 7.77
C GLU A 105 12.52 -3.06 8.13
N ALA A 106 11.68 -3.46 9.08
CA ALA A 106 11.54 -4.84 9.51
C ALA A 106 10.98 -5.76 8.40
N ALA A 107 10.04 -5.25 7.59
CA ALA A 107 9.46 -6.00 6.47
C ALA A 107 10.49 -6.30 5.37
N SER A 108 11.46 -5.43 5.17
CA SER A 108 12.54 -5.62 4.19
C SER A 108 13.65 -6.57 4.65
N LYS A 109 13.56 -7.11 5.87
CA LYS A 109 14.45 -8.08 6.54
C LYS A 109 15.90 -7.65 6.72
N ASP A 110 16.53 -7.06 5.73
CA ASP A 110 17.94 -6.65 5.75
C ASP A 110 18.11 -5.12 5.66
N GLY A 111 17.01 -4.39 5.83
CA GLY A 111 16.98 -2.96 5.64
C GLY A 111 17.03 -2.56 4.16
N TYR A 112 16.61 -1.35 3.86
CA TYR A 112 16.67 -0.83 2.50
C TYR A 112 18.03 -0.44 2.03
N LYS A 113 18.93 -0.21 2.95
CA LYS A 113 20.20 0.43 2.68
C LYS A 113 20.95 -0.34 1.62
N ASN A 114 20.95 0.19 0.41
CA ASN A 114 21.71 -0.27 -0.75
C ASN A 114 21.22 -1.55 -1.42
N ARG A 115 19.98 -1.99 -1.19
CA ARG A 115 19.43 -3.11 -1.92
C ARG A 115 18.89 -2.64 -3.26
N VAL A 116 19.61 -2.96 -4.30
CA VAL A 116 19.15 -2.86 -5.68
C VAL A 116 18.85 -4.29 -6.15
N PRO A 117 17.60 -4.77 -6.01
CA PRO A 117 17.26 -6.19 -6.23
C PRO A 117 17.70 -6.71 -7.58
N TRP A 118 17.66 -5.87 -8.61
CA TRP A 118 18.05 -6.19 -9.98
C TRP A 118 19.56 -6.31 -10.23
N LYS A 119 20.41 -6.08 -9.24
CA LYS A 119 21.87 -6.30 -9.37
C LYS A 119 22.34 -7.64 -8.82
N GLU A 120 21.51 -8.34 -8.07
CA GLU A 120 21.85 -9.63 -7.46
C GLU A 120 21.21 -10.76 -8.27
N LYS A 121 22.06 -11.63 -8.88
CA LYS A 121 21.62 -12.75 -9.75
C LYS A 121 20.73 -13.79 -9.07
N ASP A 122 20.76 -13.87 -7.75
CA ASP A 122 20.04 -14.89 -6.96
C ASP A 122 18.74 -14.36 -6.36
N TYR A 123 18.33 -13.15 -6.74
CA TYR A 123 17.11 -12.54 -6.25
C TYR A 123 15.97 -12.82 -7.23
N SER A 124 14.94 -13.52 -6.78
CA SER A 124 13.70 -13.67 -7.53
C SER A 124 12.93 -12.35 -7.52
N VAL A 125 13.40 -11.41 -8.34
CA VAL A 125 12.77 -10.08 -8.52
C VAL A 125 11.34 -10.26 -8.99
N ASP A 126 11.12 -11.24 -9.84
CA ASP A 126 9.81 -11.60 -10.40
C ASP A 126 8.78 -11.89 -9.31
N GLU A 127 9.18 -12.58 -8.25
CA GLU A 127 8.29 -12.95 -7.17
C GLU A 127 7.90 -11.74 -6.30
N VAL A 128 8.84 -10.84 -6.02
CA VAL A 128 8.58 -9.64 -5.21
C VAL A 128 7.79 -8.60 -5.99
N SER A 129 8.08 -8.42 -7.27
CA SER A 129 7.40 -7.44 -8.12
C SER A 129 5.97 -7.87 -8.46
N SER A 130 5.71 -9.17 -8.59
CA SER A 130 4.37 -9.73 -8.80
C SER A 130 3.42 -9.48 -7.62
N TRP A 131 3.95 -9.16 -6.43
CA TRP A 131 3.14 -8.74 -5.27
C TRP A 131 2.66 -7.30 -5.35
N GLY A 132 3.00 -6.56 -6.42
CA GLY A 132 2.73 -5.13 -6.57
C GLY A 132 3.54 -4.27 -5.60
N LEU A 133 4.66 -4.79 -5.09
CA LEU A 133 5.59 -4.05 -4.23
C LEU A 133 6.66 -3.38 -5.09
N SER A 134 6.83 -2.09 -4.91
CA SER A 134 7.92 -1.32 -5.52
C SER A 134 8.62 -0.48 -4.46
N VAL A 135 9.94 -0.49 -4.47
CA VAL A 135 10.78 0.31 -3.56
C VAL A 135 11.83 1.04 -4.37
N CYS A 136 11.96 2.34 -4.13
CA CYS A 136 13.02 3.16 -4.68
C CYS A 136 13.81 3.76 -3.51
N SER A 137 15.12 3.59 -3.51
CA SER A 137 16.00 4.09 -2.46
C SER A 137 17.13 4.89 -3.08
N GLU A 138 17.22 6.15 -2.68
CA GLU A 138 18.22 7.12 -3.11
C GLU A 138 18.91 7.70 -1.85
N PRO A 139 20.08 8.36 -1.99
CA PRO A 139 20.76 8.97 -0.84
C PRO A 139 19.89 9.97 -0.06
N GLU A 140 18.97 10.63 -0.73
CA GLU A 140 18.05 11.62 -0.17
C GLU A 140 16.89 11.01 0.59
N GLY A 141 16.57 9.74 0.33
CA GLY A 141 15.45 9.04 0.98
C GLY A 141 14.97 7.82 0.21
N SER A 142 13.94 7.22 0.73
CA SER A 142 13.35 6.01 0.15
C SER A 142 11.84 6.15 0.02
N THR A 143 11.30 5.60 -1.05
CA THR A 143 9.86 5.48 -1.25
C THR A 143 9.48 4.02 -1.45
N GLY A 144 8.35 3.62 -0.89
CA GLY A 144 7.77 2.30 -1.05
C GLY A 144 6.30 2.39 -1.47
N ARG A 145 5.88 1.50 -2.35
CA ARG A 145 4.51 1.43 -2.84
C ARG A 145 4.04 -0.02 -2.81
N LYS A 146 2.82 -0.22 -2.34
CA LYS A 146 2.12 -1.52 -2.42
C LYS A 146 0.83 -1.33 -3.20
N ASN A 147 0.81 -1.73 -4.47
CA ASN A 147 -0.28 -1.46 -5.41
C ASN A 147 -0.72 0.02 -5.35
N ASN A 148 -2.01 0.27 -5.26
CA ASN A 148 -2.61 1.60 -5.05
C ASN A 148 -3.06 1.83 -3.59
N SER A 149 -2.69 0.94 -2.67
CA SER A 149 -3.23 0.92 -1.31
C SER A 149 -2.36 1.65 -0.30
N ILE A 150 -1.04 1.51 -0.43
CA ILE A 150 -0.07 2.07 0.52
C ILE A 150 1.05 2.76 -0.27
N PHE A 151 1.29 4.01 0.09
CA PHE A 151 2.47 4.75 -0.30
C PHE A 151 3.18 5.24 0.95
N PHE A 152 4.50 5.10 0.97
CA PHE A 152 5.34 5.44 2.09
C PHE A 152 6.60 6.14 1.58
N ALA A 153 7.00 7.23 2.24
CA ALA A 153 8.21 7.96 1.91
C ALA A 153 9.00 8.28 3.19
N LEU A 154 10.27 7.99 3.17
CA LEU A 154 11.24 8.33 4.21
C LEU A 154 12.29 9.26 3.60
N GLY A 155 12.49 10.42 4.21
CA GLY A 155 13.53 11.35 3.81
C GLY A 155 14.56 11.56 4.92
N ASN A 156 15.79 11.87 4.53
CA ASN A 156 16.86 12.26 5.44
C ASN A 156 16.81 13.74 5.85
N GLY A 157 15.67 14.38 5.67
CA GLY A 157 15.44 15.81 5.80
C GLY A 157 15.42 16.52 4.44
N HIS A 158 14.85 17.71 4.42
CA HIS A 158 14.78 18.49 3.20
C HIS A 158 16.16 19.07 2.89
N ILE A 159 16.73 18.69 1.76
CA ILE A 159 17.94 19.27 1.18
C ILE A 159 17.50 20.05 -0.06
N PRO A 160 17.67 21.38 -0.10
CA PRO A 160 17.33 22.17 -1.29
C PRO A 160 18.16 21.70 -2.50
N PRO A 161 17.56 21.57 -3.69
CA PRO A 161 18.29 21.20 -4.89
C PRO A 161 19.35 22.25 -5.23
N ASN A 162 20.53 21.80 -5.63
CA ASN A 162 21.56 22.68 -6.17
C ASN A 162 21.17 23.20 -7.56
N GLY A 163 22.01 24.11 -8.12
CA GLY A 163 21.70 24.74 -9.41
C GLY A 163 21.60 23.78 -10.60
N ALA A 164 22.28 22.63 -10.59
CA ALA A 164 22.13 21.59 -11.61
C ALA A 164 20.83 20.83 -11.46
N GLN A 165 20.57 20.33 -10.26
CA GLN A 165 19.32 19.63 -9.91
C GLN A 165 18.07 20.49 -10.14
N MET A 166 18.17 21.82 -9.91
CA MET A 166 17.06 22.73 -10.19
C MET A 166 16.79 22.85 -11.71
N ARG A 167 17.83 22.80 -12.55
CA ARG A 167 17.64 22.79 -14.00
C ARG A 167 17.01 21.50 -14.48
N ASP A 168 17.45 20.36 -13.94
CA ASP A 168 16.90 19.04 -14.27
C ASP A 168 15.44 18.93 -13.84
N LEU A 169 15.13 19.42 -12.63
CA LEU A 169 13.74 19.50 -12.14
C LEU A 169 12.87 20.37 -13.06
N LYS A 170 13.39 21.53 -13.51
CA LYS A 170 12.67 22.40 -14.45
C LYS A 170 12.33 21.65 -15.74
N ILE A 171 13.29 20.93 -16.34
CA ILE A 171 13.09 20.15 -17.56
C ILE A 171 11.99 19.09 -17.33
N THR A 172 12.07 18.34 -16.24
CA THR A 172 11.06 17.33 -15.88
C THR A 172 9.67 17.93 -15.70
N MET A 173 9.58 19.10 -15.05
CA MET A 173 8.29 19.79 -14.89
C MET A 173 7.73 20.30 -16.22
N GLU A 174 8.58 20.77 -17.12
CA GLU A 174 8.17 21.19 -18.49
C GLU A 174 7.63 20.00 -19.30
N GLN A 175 8.27 18.83 -19.21
CA GLN A 175 7.78 17.59 -19.82
C GLN A 175 6.41 17.21 -19.26
N PHE A 176 6.22 17.23 -17.95
CA PHE A 176 4.94 16.92 -17.31
C PHE A 176 3.86 18.00 -17.50
N SER A 177 4.20 19.16 -18.03
CA SER A 177 3.18 20.14 -18.45
C SER A 177 2.39 19.70 -19.69
N ASN A 178 2.90 18.72 -20.45
CA ASN A 178 2.22 18.13 -21.59
C ASN A 178 1.16 17.12 -21.13
N LEU A 179 -0.09 17.37 -21.50
CA LEU A 179 -1.22 16.52 -21.11
C LEU A 179 -1.08 15.06 -21.61
N ASN A 180 -0.54 14.85 -22.82
CA ASN A 180 -0.36 13.50 -23.34
C ASN A 180 0.72 12.73 -22.54
N VAL A 181 1.79 13.40 -22.12
CA VAL A 181 2.82 12.82 -21.26
C VAL A 181 2.22 12.39 -19.91
N LEU A 182 1.40 13.24 -19.28
CA LEU A 182 0.69 12.88 -18.05
C LEU A 182 -0.26 11.69 -18.26
N LYS A 183 -1.04 11.68 -19.33
CA LYS A 183 -1.94 10.57 -19.64
C LYS A 183 -1.18 9.25 -19.80
N VAL A 184 -0.05 9.27 -20.52
CA VAL A 184 0.80 8.09 -20.72
C VAL A 184 1.42 7.64 -19.39
N LEU A 185 1.92 8.56 -18.56
CA LEU A 185 2.44 8.26 -17.22
C LEU A 185 1.40 7.52 -16.36
N TYR A 186 0.16 8.05 -16.29
CA TYR A 186 -0.90 7.43 -15.50
C TYR A 186 -1.41 6.12 -16.09
N ALA A 187 -1.43 5.98 -17.42
CA ALA A 187 -1.77 4.71 -18.08
C ALA A 187 -0.73 3.62 -17.77
N LEU A 188 0.54 3.91 -17.93
CA LEU A 188 1.64 3.00 -17.57
C LEU A 188 1.58 2.61 -16.09
N TYR A 189 1.39 3.60 -15.21
CA TYR A 189 1.23 3.35 -13.78
C TYR A 189 0.07 2.38 -13.51
N GLY A 190 -1.10 2.62 -14.08
CA GLY A 190 -2.28 1.76 -13.90
C GLY A 190 -2.10 0.34 -14.42
N LEU A 191 -1.48 0.19 -15.60
CA LEU A 191 -1.26 -1.10 -16.25
C LEU A 191 -0.22 -1.96 -15.52
N THR A 192 0.81 -1.33 -14.91
CA THR A 192 1.92 -2.04 -14.26
C THR A 192 1.86 -2.00 -12.73
N LEU A 193 0.73 -1.52 -12.15
CA LEU A 193 0.57 -1.30 -10.73
C LEU A 193 0.63 -2.57 -9.88
N SER A 194 0.02 -3.65 -10.37
CA SER A 194 -0.10 -4.93 -9.65
C SER A 194 1.11 -5.82 -9.81
N ASP A 195 1.80 -5.71 -10.94
CA ASP A 195 3.02 -6.44 -11.24
C ASP A 195 4.05 -5.47 -11.83
N PHE A 196 5.10 -5.22 -11.05
CA PHE A 196 6.11 -4.23 -11.40
C PHE A 196 7.03 -4.69 -12.55
N ASP A 197 7.08 -5.99 -12.85
CA ASP A 197 7.83 -6.55 -13.99
C ASP A 197 6.99 -6.69 -15.25
N LEU A 198 5.73 -6.29 -15.21
CA LEU A 198 4.88 -6.29 -16.40
C LEU A 198 5.33 -5.21 -17.40
N TYR A 199 5.52 -5.62 -18.63
CA TYR A 199 5.80 -4.75 -19.77
C TYR A 199 4.57 -4.68 -20.68
N VAL A 200 4.25 -3.51 -21.17
CA VAL A 200 3.07 -3.25 -22.01
C VAL A 200 3.45 -2.60 -23.33
N THR A 201 2.66 -2.85 -24.36
CA THR A 201 2.84 -2.32 -25.71
C THR A 201 2.36 -0.87 -25.84
N ALA A 202 2.77 -0.18 -26.90
CA ALA A 202 2.25 1.17 -27.20
C ALA A 202 0.74 1.18 -27.44
N ASP A 203 0.18 0.11 -28.02
CA ASP A 203 -1.27 -0.04 -28.26
C ASP A 203 -2.05 -0.15 -26.94
N GLU A 204 -1.54 -0.95 -25.98
CA GLU A 204 -2.14 -1.07 -24.63
C GLU A 204 -2.11 0.25 -23.88
N ILE A 205 -0.98 0.98 -23.96
CA ILE A 205 -0.86 2.32 -23.37
C ILE A 205 -1.84 3.29 -24.05
N ALA A 206 -1.92 3.30 -25.38
CA ALA A 206 -2.81 4.16 -26.14
C ALA A 206 -4.27 3.93 -25.79
N SER A 207 -4.67 2.66 -25.65
CA SER A 207 -6.01 2.28 -25.22
C SER A 207 -6.32 2.80 -23.80
N ALA A 208 -5.41 2.59 -22.85
CA ALA A 208 -5.60 3.01 -21.46
C ALA A 208 -5.54 4.54 -21.29
N ALA A 209 -4.70 5.24 -22.07
CA ALA A 209 -4.55 6.69 -22.05
C ALA A 209 -5.64 7.43 -22.85
N HIS A 210 -6.45 6.73 -23.65
CA HIS A 210 -7.38 7.30 -24.64
C HIS A 210 -6.67 8.26 -25.61
N LEU A 211 -5.55 7.79 -26.18
CA LEU A 211 -4.72 8.50 -27.14
C LEU A 211 -4.55 7.68 -28.42
N LYS A 212 -4.02 8.32 -29.49
CA LYS A 212 -3.51 7.60 -30.64
C LYS A 212 -2.12 7.03 -30.34
N VAL A 213 -1.75 5.96 -31.03
CA VAL A 213 -0.43 5.31 -30.84
C VAL A 213 0.72 6.29 -31.15
N GLU A 214 0.58 7.13 -32.19
CA GLU A 214 1.60 8.11 -32.54
C GLU A 214 1.82 9.16 -31.44
N ASP A 215 0.76 9.54 -30.70
CA ASP A 215 0.85 10.44 -29.55
C ASP A 215 1.58 9.76 -28.37
N VAL A 216 1.33 8.46 -28.16
CA VAL A 216 2.03 7.66 -27.17
C VAL A 216 3.50 7.53 -27.51
N GLU A 217 3.85 7.16 -28.74
CA GLU A 217 5.24 7.04 -29.20
C GLU A 217 6.02 8.36 -29.09
N THR A 218 5.33 9.48 -29.18
CA THR A 218 5.93 10.80 -28.94
C THR A 218 6.14 11.03 -27.45
N ALA A 219 5.12 10.78 -26.63
CA ALA A 219 5.13 11.05 -25.20
C ALA A 219 6.13 10.17 -24.42
N ILE A 220 6.29 8.89 -24.81
CA ILE A 220 7.22 7.97 -24.14
C ILE A 220 8.70 8.38 -24.25
N ARG A 221 9.03 9.33 -25.14
CA ARG A 221 10.40 9.89 -25.25
C ARG A 221 10.73 10.90 -24.16
N ASP A 222 9.71 11.38 -23.46
CA ASP A 222 9.83 12.48 -22.50
C ASP A 222 10.09 12.03 -21.06
N PHE A 223 10.12 10.72 -20.78
CA PHE A 223 10.46 10.23 -19.45
C PHE A 223 11.16 8.86 -19.47
N PRO A 224 11.90 8.49 -18.41
CA PRO A 224 12.64 7.25 -18.34
C PRO A 224 11.75 6.03 -18.33
N LEU A 225 12.02 5.12 -19.25
CA LEU A 225 11.35 3.85 -19.40
C LEU A 225 12.35 2.71 -19.50
N THR A 226 11.99 1.56 -18.93
CA THR A 226 12.64 0.31 -19.31
C THR A 226 11.93 -0.25 -20.54
N VAL A 227 12.71 -0.60 -21.56
CA VAL A 227 12.20 -1.11 -22.84
C VAL A 227 12.67 -2.54 -23.01
N LYS A 228 11.77 -3.41 -23.44
CA LYS A 228 12.06 -4.80 -23.79
C LYS A 228 11.51 -5.07 -25.20
N GLU A 229 12.27 -5.81 -26.01
CA GLU A 229 11.81 -6.29 -27.32
C GLU A 229 11.47 -7.77 -27.21
N GLU A 230 10.25 -8.13 -27.56
CA GLU A 230 9.78 -9.51 -27.64
C GLU A 230 9.07 -9.73 -28.96
N ASP A 231 9.53 -10.69 -29.75
CA ASP A 231 8.97 -11.06 -31.06
C ASP A 231 8.85 -9.87 -32.04
N GLY A 232 9.81 -8.93 -31.99
CA GLY A 232 9.84 -7.73 -32.82
C GLY A 232 8.89 -6.62 -32.33
N VAL A 233 8.29 -6.76 -31.16
CA VAL A 233 7.40 -5.77 -30.54
C VAL A 233 8.11 -5.12 -29.35
N PHE A 234 8.15 -3.79 -29.32
CA PHE A 234 8.65 -3.05 -28.17
C PHE A 234 7.59 -2.96 -27.09
N LYS A 235 7.99 -3.30 -25.87
CA LYS A 235 7.18 -3.21 -24.67
C LYS A 235 7.86 -2.30 -23.65
N TYR A 236 7.07 -1.59 -22.89
CA TYR A 236 7.49 -0.48 -22.04
C TYR A 236 7.07 -0.70 -20.60
N ARG A 237 7.89 -0.20 -19.69
CA ARG A 237 7.62 -0.14 -18.25
C ARG A 237 8.18 1.15 -17.68
N LEU A 238 7.52 1.73 -16.68
CA LEU A 238 8.10 2.85 -15.94
C LEU A 238 9.39 2.44 -15.24
N GLU A 239 10.42 3.26 -15.35
CA GLU A 239 11.63 3.08 -14.57
C GLU A 239 11.38 3.41 -13.09
N GLY A 240 12.09 2.71 -12.19
CA GLY A 240 11.93 2.66 -10.74
C GLY A 240 11.31 3.89 -10.06
N SER A 241 12.03 5.01 -10.00
CA SER A 241 11.58 6.25 -9.34
C SER A 241 10.31 6.85 -9.98
N PHE A 242 10.14 6.73 -11.29
CA PHE A 242 8.98 7.28 -12.01
C PHE A 242 7.68 6.54 -11.70
N SER A 243 7.74 5.28 -11.25
CA SER A 243 6.56 4.56 -10.77
C SER A 243 6.00 5.12 -9.46
N HIS A 244 6.77 5.94 -8.75
CA HIS A 244 6.38 6.56 -7.48
C HIS A 244 5.83 7.99 -7.65
N ILE A 245 5.97 8.59 -8.85
CA ILE A 245 5.50 9.95 -9.14
C ILE A 245 3.97 10.08 -9.11
N PRO A 246 3.18 9.19 -9.76
CA PRO A 246 1.73 9.34 -9.81
C PRO A 246 1.04 9.44 -8.44
N PRO A 247 1.36 8.59 -7.44
CA PRO A 247 0.78 8.76 -6.10
C PRO A 247 1.14 10.10 -5.45
N LEU A 248 2.36 10.62 -5.66
CA LEU A 248 2.76 11.93 -5.16
C LEU A 248 2.00 13.06 -5.84
N LEU A 249 1.87 13.02 -7.17
CA LEU A 249 1.12 14.03 -7.92
C LEU A 249 -0.35 14.09 -7.51
N SER A 250 -0.92 13.00 -6.99
CA SER A 250 -2.32 12.99 -6.56
C SER A 250 -2.63 14.01 -5.47
N PHE A 251 -1.64 14.47 -4.72
CA PHE A 251 -1.82 15.51 -3.72
C PHE A 251 -2.01 16.92 -4.32
N PHE A 252 -1.64 17.12 -5.59
CA PHE A 252 -1.76 18.43 -6.23
C PHE A 252 -3.15 18.72 -6.82
N TYR A 253 -3.95 17.70 -7.17
CA TYR A 253 -5.26 17.91 -7.79
C TYR A 253 -6.45 17.52 -6.90
N LYS A 254 -6.18 17.04 -5.69
CA LYS A 254 -7.23 16.77 -4.69
C LYS A 254 -7.42 17.91 -3.69
N LEU A 255 -6.67 18.98 -3.87
CA LEU A 255 -6.85 20.22 -3.15
C LEU A 255 -7.85 21.09 -3.91
#